data_65bfd5a59e9dbcab8122929d2c78b05e
#
_entry.id   65bfd5a59e9dbcab8122929d2c78b05e
#
_cell.length_a   1.000
_cell.length_b   1.000
_cell.length_c   1.000
_cell.angle_alpha   90.00
_cell.angle_beta   90.00
_cell.angle_gamma   90.00
#
_symmetry.space_group_name_H-M   'P 1'
#
loop_
_entity.id
_entity.type
_entity.pdbx_description
1 polymer ?
#
loop_
_entity_poly.entity_id
_entity_poly.type
_entity_poly.pdbx_seq_one_letter_code
_entity_poly.pdbx_strand_id
1 'polypeptide(L)'
;MLLYKKNALGKLLNLVLFIMFIPFLMLCGWFYYESKIKMTSVVHESLRYTAHNTTHQSIKTYLRSIDESFQRIQSLALRKDSQFNINDRGGPIVNVVHEFLNAHDLFLNAMLYNSDGEFRVIPEHLSKIKTPTDRPWFPHNTREGEIFHTLAYNVLDAEGNESGEKRVAAAMNLFDINRNKIGSVAFDLDMASISLGLKNIQSPYNSSPFVVDRNGTYILHENPRKLLRESVPTHWMPKFHDVSGFFYDDVTEMHVHYSINPNPEWITIITLHNDEFKRIVNSSLNALIFIAISCLIYYIGLALICKLYVANVMMRISYGLDGADVNTQAHDISSIFTKIQNKTAEFNDIETQSRTDPLTGLYNRRKLEEDFTHYIKKNQRIHLAIIDIDNFKSVNDTYGHPVGDKILTYIGSSATEWIREGISAYRYGGEEFVILFLDMDETQALEYLNQWRQKVSEREWREADLVLTFSCGLTCRIDEDLHALVEKADIALYEAKQAGKNRVIVHREFPH
;
A
#
# COMPACT_ATOMS: atom_id res chain seq x y z
N MET A 1 -35.31 23.63 -29.07
CA MET A 1 -35.34 22.47 -28.20
C MET A 1 -34.59 21.23 -28.77
N LEU A 2 -34.36 21.15 -30.08
CA LEU A 2 -33.67 20.02 -30.76
C LEU A 2 -32.11 20.05 -30.66
N LEU A 3 -31.50 21.22 -30.46
CA LEU A 3 -30.03 21.35 -30.31
C LEU A 3 -29.50 20.90 -28.93
N TYR A 4 -30.37 20.77 -27.91
CA TYR A 4 -29.97 20.42 -26.56
C TYR A 4 -29.79 18.89 -26.32
N LYS A 5 -30.39 18.05 -27.20
CA LYS A 5 -30.29 16.58 -27.08
C LYS A 5 -29.06 15.95 -27.76
N LYS A 6 -28.41 16.68 -28.65
CA LYS A 6 -27.35 16.16 -29.54
C LYS A 6 -26.04 15.73 -28.86
N ASN A 7 -25.88 15.93 -27.55
CA ASN A 7 -24.63 15.65 -26.82
C ASN A 7 -24.80 14.84 -25.51
N ALA A 8 -25.96 14.23 -25.28
CA ALA A 8 -26.23 13.59 -23.97
C ALA A 8 -25.27 12.43 -23.64
N LEU A 9 -24.96 11.55 -24.58
CA LEU A 9 -24.02 10.44 -24.33
C LEU A 9 -22.59 10.93 -24.21
N GLY A 10 -22.15 11.83 -25.09
CA GLY A 10 -20.83 12.40 -24.99
C GLY A 10 -20.63 13.11 -23.65
N LYS A 11 -21.67 13.81 -23.18
CA LYS A 11 -21.69 14.43 -21.84
C LYS A 11 -21.69 13.38 -20.73
N LEU A 12 -22.50 12.34 -20.83
CA LEU A 12 -22.57 11.24 -19.86
C LEU A 12 -21.23 10.49 -19.80
N LEU A 13 -20.66 10.14 -20.95
CA LEU A 13 -19.36 9.47 -21.02
C LEU A 13 -18.24 10.35 -20.42
N ASN A 14 -18.24 11.65 -20.77
CA ASN A 14 -17.29 12.59 -20.19
C ASN A 14 -17.50 12.73 -18.66
N LEU A 15 -18.74 12.73 -18.18
CA LEU A 15 -19.05 12.78 -16.75
C LEU A 15 -18.56 11.52 -16.03
N VAL A 16 -18.81 10.34 -16.59
CA VAL A 16 -18.35 9.06 -16.03
C VAL A 16 -16.82 9.02 -15.99
N LEU A 17 -16.15 9.40 -17.09
CA LEU A 17 -14.69 9.46 -17.12
C LEU A 17 -14.16 10.49 -16.10
N PHE A 18 -14.81 11.65 -15.97
CA PHE A 18 -14.42 12.65 -14.98
C PHE A 18 -14.59 12.13 -13.53
N ILE A 19 -15.72 11.47 -13.23
CA ILE A 19 -15.96 10.87 -11.92
C ILE A 19 -14.92 9.79 -11.60
N MET A 20 -14.54 8.94 -12.57
CA MET A 20 -13.50 7.93 -12.41
C MET A 20 -12.10 8.55 -12.21
N PHE A 21 -11.88 9.78 -12.67
CA PHE A 21 -10.61 10.48 -12.54
C PHE A 21 -10.39 11.10 -11.14
N ILE A 22 -11.47 11.44 -10.42
CA ILE A 22 -11.40 12.05 -9.08
C ILE A 22 -10.64 11.17 -8.08
N PRO A 23 -10.92 9.86 -7.94
CA PRO A 23 -10.17 8.99 -7.04
C PRO A 23 -8.69 8.90 -7.39
N PHE A 24 -8.36 8.93 -8.69
CA PHE A 24 -6.97 8.95 -9.15
C PHE A 24 -6.22 10.21 -8.70
N LEU A 25 -6.84 11.39 -8.86
CA LEU A 25 -6.24 12.66 -8.38
C LEU A 25 -6.07 12.66 -6.86
N MET A 26 -7.05 12.16 -6.11
CA MET A 26 -6.96 12.04 -4.66
C MET A 26 -5.82 11.10 -4.25
N LEU A 27 -5.67 9.98 -4.92
CA LEU A 27 -4.60 9.01 -4.67
C LEU A 27 -3.21 9.63 -4.97
N CYS A 28 -3.07 10.33 -6.09
CA CYS A 28 -1.83 11.04 -6.44
C CYS A 28 -1.48 12.12 -5.40
N GLY A 29 -2.46 12.92 -4.97
CA GLY A 29 -2.29 13.93 -3.94
C GLY A 29 -1.89 13.34 -2.58
N TRP A 30 -2.56 12.27 -2.18
CA TRP A 30 -2.23 11.53 -0.95
C TRP A 30 -0.83 10.93 -1.02
N PHE A 31 -0.48 10.27 -2.12
CA PHE A 31 0.83 9.65 -2.30
C PHE A 31 1.97 10.69 -2.34
N TYR A 32 1.73 11.84 -2.99
CA TYR A 32 2.66 12.96 -2.98
C TYR A 32 2.90 13.48 -1.56
N TYR A 33 1.84 13.68 -0.78
CA TYR A 33 1.90 14.17 0.59
C TYR A 33 2.64 13.17 1.50
N GLU A 34 2.29 11.91 1.44
CA GLU A 34 2.94 10.81 2.17
C GLU A 34 4.44 10.71 1.84
N SER A 35 4.78 10.74 0.53
CA SER A 35 6.17 10.69 0.07
C SER A 35 6.97 11.89 0.53
N LYS A 36 6.37 13.08 0.58
CA LYS A 36 7.02 14.28 1.09
C LYS A 36 7.36 14.14 2.58
N ILE A 37 6.42 13.68 3.40
CA ILE A 37 6.66 13.43 4.83
C ILE A 37 7.77 12.40 5.00
N LYS A 38 7.67 11.27 4.29
CA LYS A 38 8.65 10.20 4.38
C LYS A 38 10.04 10.65 3.95
N MET A 39 10.16 11.40 2.86
CA MET A 39 11.45 11.90 2.38
C MET A 39 12.06 12.91 3.36
N THR A 40 11.24 13.80 3.92
CA THR A 40 11.65 14.72 4.99
C THR A 40 12.22 13.96 6.18
N SER A 41 11.53 12.90 6.64
CA SER A 41 11.99 12.05 7.73
C SER A 41 13.31 11.33 7.40
N VAL A 42 13.46 10.81 6.19
CA VAL A 42 14.68 10.12 5.73
C VAL A 42 15.88 11.06 5.74
N VAL A 43 15.73 12.31 5.27
CA VAL A 43 16.82 13.29 5.30
C VAL A 43 17.23 13.60 6.74
N HIS A 44 16.26 13.86 7.63
CA HIS A 44 16.55 14.13 9.05
C HIS A 44 17.22 12.94 9.73
N GLU A 45 16.75 11.73 9.48
CA GLU A 45 17.30 10.51 10.08
C GLU A 45 18.72 10.24 9.57
N SER A 46 18.98 10.44 8.28
CA SER A 46 20.32 10.28 7.69
C SER A 46 21.34 11.26 8.30
N LEU A 47 20.96 12.52 8.46
CA LEU A 47 21.83 13.53 9.08
C LEU A 47 22.05 13.25 10.56
N ARG A 48 21.00 12.87 11.29
CA ARG A 48 21.10 12.49 12.70
C ARG A 48 22.00 11.27 12.90
N TYR A 49 21.85 10.26 12.05
CA TYR A 49 22.67 9.06 12.07
C TYR A 49 24.14 9.39 11.81
N THR A 50 24.43 10.28 10.86
CA THR A 50 25.80 10.72 10.57
C THR A 50 26.39 11.50 11.75
N ALA A 51 25.65 12.41 12.39
CA ALA A 51 26.10 13.10 13.60
C ALA A 51 26.42 12.10 14.71
N HIS A 52 25.55 11.13 14.94
CA HIS A 52 25.75 10.09 15.94
C HIS A 52 26.98 9.22 15.63
N ASN A 53 27.13 8.76 14.40
CA ASN A 53 28.27 7.95 13.98
C ASN A 53 29.58 8.71 14.06
N THR A 54 29.59 9.98 13.69
CA THR A 54 30.77 10.85 13.85
C THR A 54 31.19 10.89 15.32
N THR A 55 30.25 11.11 16.24
CA THR A 55 30.52 11.08 17.68
C THR A 55 31.05 9.71 18.12
N HIS A 56 30.40 8.62 17.74
CA HIS A 56 30.70 7.28 18.26
C HIS A 56 31.91 6.63 17.61
N GLN A 57 32.16 6.81 16.32
CA GLN A 57 33.28 6.15 15.62
C GLN A 57 34.55 7.02 15.61
N SER A 58 34.40 8.29 15.21
CA SER A 58 35.59 9.14 15.05
C SER A 58 36.04 9.75 16.38
N ILE A 59 35.14 10.46 17.07
CA ILE A 59 35.53 11.16 18.33
C ILE A 59 35.90 10.16 19.41
N LYS A 60 35.13 9.11 19.62
CA LYS A 60 35.45 8.08 20.62
C LYS A 60 36.76 7.34 20.31
N THR A 61 37.13 7.18 19.04
CA THR A 61 38.41 6.57 18.68
C THR A 61 39.58 7.46 19.13
N TYR A 62 39.48 8.77 18.85
CA TYR A 62 40.49 9.73 19.34
C TYR A 62 40.54 9.78 20.87
N LEU A 63 39.40 9.86 21.53
CA LEU A 63 39.31 9.85 22.98
C LEU A 63 39.90 8.57 23.58
N ARG A 64 39.68 7.43 22.98
CA ARG A 64 40.28 6.16 23.39
C ARG A 64 41.80 6.18 23.28
N SER A 65 42.34 6.70 22.18
CA SER A 65 43.78 6.80 22.01
C SER A 65 44.40 7.73 23.07
N ILE A 66 43.71 8.82 23.40
CA ILE A 66 44.11 9.72 24.51
C ILE A 66 44.06 8.95 25.83
N ASP A 67 42.98 8.26 26.12
CA ASP A 67 42.76 7.46 27.33
C ASP A 67 43.85 6.39 27.50
N GLU A 68 44.13 5.63 26.45
CA GLU A 68 45.19 4.60 26.45
C GLU A 68 46.57 5.19 26.75
N SER A 69 46.86 6.42 26.24
CA SER A 69 48.08 7.14 26.52
C SER A 69 48.20 7.50 28.01
N PHE A 70 47.14 8.02 28.58
CA PHE A 70 47.10 8.35 30.02
C PHE A 70 47.21 7.11 30.91
N GLN A 71 46.51 6.02 30.58
CA GLN A 71 46.55 4.76 31.32
C GLN A 71 47.97 4.16 31.31
N ARG A 72 48.70 4.26 30.19
CA ARG A 72 50.07 3.80 30.09
C ARG A 72 50.99 4.61 31.03
N ILE A 73 50.84 5.92 31.10
CA ILE A 73 51.59 6.79 32.04
C ILE A 73 51.26 6.43 33.49
N GLN A 74 49.97 6.27 33.83
CA GLN A 74 49.53 5.86 35.16
C GLN A 74 50.09 4.48 35.56
N SER A 75 50.15 3.53 34.63
CA SER A 75 50.70 2.19 34.89
C SER A 75 52.21 2.24 35.25
N LEU A 76 52.95 3.22 34.73
CA LEU A 76 54.35 3.47 35.10
C LEU A 76 54.45 4.10 36.49
N ALA A 77 53.57 5.05 36.82
CA ALA A 77 53.50 5.69 38.13
C ALA A 77 53.22 4.69 39.27
N LEU A 78 52.45 3.63 39.00
CA LEU A 78 52.12 2.55 39.94
C LEU A 78 53.27 1.54 40.20
N ARG A 79 54.42 1.63 39.51
CA ARG A 79 55.55 0.73 39.76
C ARG A 79 56.27 1.12 41.05
N LYS A 80 56.64 0.11 41.85
CA LYS A 80 57.26 0.26 43.18
C LYS A 80 58.56 1.11 43.21
N ASP A 81 59.27 1.16 42.04
CA ASP A 81 60.56 1.84 41.90
C ASP A 81 60.43 3.18 41.18
N SER A 82 59.22 3.65 40.88
CA SER A 82 59.02 4.89 40.16
C SER A 82 59.00 6.08 41.10
N GLN A 83 60.15 6.75 41.25
CA GLN A 83 60.15 8.15 41.65
C GLN A 83 59.67 8.98 40.46
N PHE A 84 58.56 9.69 40.62
CA PHE A 84 58.06 10.62 39.59
C PHE A 84 58.95 11.90 39.66
N ASN A 85 60.15 11.79 39.12
CA ASN A 85 61.10 12.91 38.99
C ASN A 85 60.95 13.52 37.58
N ILE A 86 60.32 14.67 37.50
CA ILE A 86 60.06 15.37 36.22
C ILE A 86 61.37 15.96 35.63
N ASN A 87 62.43 16.10 36.44
CA ASN A 87 63.72 16.61 36.03
C ASN A 87 64.65 15.52 35.47
N ASP A 88 64.31 14.23 35.70
CA ASP A 88 65.03 13.12 35.11
C ASP A 88 64.65 12.97 33.64
N ARG A 89 65.54 13.43 32.74
CA ARG A 89 65.33 13.39 31.29
C ARG A 89 65.24 11.96 30.75
N GLY A 90 65.76 10.98 31.45
CA GLY A 90 65.73 9.56 31.12
C GLY A 90 64.70 8.76 31.92
N GLY A 91 63.88 9.40 32.72
CA GLY A 91 62.86 8.72 33.54
C GLY A 91 61.80 8.05 32.73
N PRO A 92 61.24 6.93 33.20
CA PRO A 92 60.28 6.14 32.44
C PRO A 92 59.06 6.92 31.97
N ILE A 93 58.50 7.77 32.80
CA ILE A 93 57.32 8.62 32.49
C ILE A 93 57.68 9.67 31.44
N VAL A 94 58.81 10.37 31.61
CA VAL A 94 59.28 11.38 30.67
C VAL A 94 59.53 10.78 29.28
N ASN A 95 60.14 9.59 29.22
CA ASN A 95 60.40 8.88 27.98
C ASN A 95 59.11 8.50 27.28
N VAL A 96 58.11 7.98 27.98
CA VAL A 96 56.81 7.63 27.41
C VAL A 96 56.06 8.87 26.93
N VAL A 97 56.16 10.00 27.64
CA VAL A 97 55.59 11.27 27.17
C VAL A 97 56.26 11.74 25.88
N HIS A 98 57.58 11.64 25.79
CA HIS A 98 58.29 11.91 24.52
C HIS A 98 57.90 10.96 23.40
N GLU A 99 57.72 9.67 23.72
CA GLU A 99 57.24 8.67 22.74
C GLU A 99 55.88 9.07 22.19
N PHE A 100 54.94 9.46 23.04
CA PHE A 100 53.59 9.88 22.59
C PHE A 100 53.61 11.14 21.74
N LEU A 101 54.39 12.16 22.13
CA LEU A 101 54.53 13.39 21.35
C LEU A 101 55.17 13.16 19.98
N ASN A 102 56.04 12.13 19.85
CA ASN A 102 56.70 11.81 18.58
C ASN A 102 55.92 10.79 17.72
N ALA A 103 55.09 9.93 18.34
CA ALA A 103 54.40 8.84 17.65
C ALA A 103 53.00 9.20 17.16
N HIS A 104 52.40 10.24 17.73
CA HIS A 104 51.00 10.59 17.47
C HIS A 104 50.85 12.08 17.18
N ASP A 105 50.28 12.42 16.01
CA ASP A 105 49.90 13.81 15.68
C ASP A 105 48.69 14.31 16.48
N LEU A 106 48.40 13.68 17.64
CA LEU A 106 47.28 14.05 18.51
C LEU A 106 47.65 15.12 19.52
N PHE A 107 48.94 15.27 19.84
CA PHE A 107 49.41 16.09 20.92
C PHE A 107 50.39 17.16 20.43
N LEU A 108 50.20 18.40 20.87
CA LEU A 108 51.11 19.51 20.57
C LEU A 108 52.27 19.58 21.57
N ASN A 109 51.99 19.39 22.84
CA ASN A 109 52.96 19.41 23.93
C ASN A 109 52.42 18.65 25.14
N ALA A 110 53.28 18.39 26.10
CA ALA A 110 52.90 17.81 27.39
C ALA A 110 53.42 18.69 28.53
N MET A 111 52.65 18.67 29.59
CA MET A 111 52.99 19.38 30.84
C MET A 111 52.96 18.37 31.98
N LEU A 112 54.07 18.26 32.68
CA LEU A 112 54.25 17.41 33.85
C LEU A 112 54.34 18.29 35.08
N TYR A 113 53.70 17.92 36.16
CA TYR A 113 53.71 18.58 37.46
C TYR A 113 53.83 17.54 38.54
N ASN A 114 54.79 17.72 39.49
CA ASN A 114 54.96 16.80 40.61
C ASN A 114 54.36 17.37 41.92
N SER A 115 54.32 16.55 42.98
CA SER A 115 53.83 16.95 44.30
C SER A 115 54.64 18.00 44.98
N ASP A 116 55.91 18.17 44.57
CA ASP A 116 56.89 19.15 45.18
C ASP A 116 56.73 20.57 44.60
N GLY A 117 55.81 20.75 43.69
CA GLY A 117 55.54 22.04 43.06
C GLY A 117 56.39 22.36 41.81
N GLU A 118 57.17 21.37 41.37
CA GLU A 118 57.97 21.53 40.14
C GLU A 118 57.10 21.18 38.93
N PHE A 119 57.36 21.86 37.80
CA PHE A 119 56.71 21.56 36.58
C PHE A 119 57.64 21.61 35.38
N ARG A 120 57.26 20.85 34.28
CA ARG A 120 58.04 20.79 33.06
C ARG A 120 57.12 20.73 31.87
N VAL A 121 57.52 21.50 30.82
CA VAL A 121 56.81 21.45 29.51
C VAL A 121 57.72 20.70 28.52
N ILE A 122 57.11 19.80 27.74
CA ILE A 122 57.80 19.04 26.72
C ILE A 122 57.08 19.31 25.37
N PRO A 123 57.81 19.81 24.35
CA PRO A 123 59.20 20.14 24.30
C PRO A 123 59.53 21.43 25.06
N GLU A 124 60.76 21.51 25.64
CA GLU A 124 61.18 22.56 26.59
C GLU A 124 61.19 23.99 26.01
N HIS A 125 61.33 24.15 24.70
CA HIS A 125 61.34 25.50 24.08
C HIS A 125 59.94 26.19 24.16
N LEU A 126 58.91 25.49 24.53
CA LEU A 126 57.55 26.03 24.76
C LEU A 126 57.31 26.44 26.22
N SER A 127 58.30 26.30 27.09
CA SER A 127 58.19 26.55 28.52
C SER A 127 58.25 28.07 28.84
N LYS A 128 57.15 28.76 28.69
CA LYS A 128 56.93 30.15 29.10
C LYS A 128 55.94 30.31 30.25
N ILE A 129 55.49 29.22 30.85
CA ILE A 129 54.42 29.14 31.86
C ILE A 129 55.09 29.43 33.24
N LYS A 130 54.56 30.39 34.00
CA LYS A 130 55.06 30.70 35.34
C LYS A 130 54.32 29.98 36.46
N THR A 131 53.05 29.84 36.35
CA THR A 131 52.17 29.25 37.38
C THR A 131 51.24 28.21 36.76
N PRO A 132 51.57 26.90 36.86
CA PRO A 132 50.74 25.84 36.25
C PRO A 132 49.40 25.68 36.94
N THR A 133 49.27 25.95 38.22
CA THR A 133 48.04 25.77 39.02
C THR A 133 46.90 26.70 38.61
N ASP A 134 47.20 27.81 37.94
CA ASP A 134 46.21 28.78 37.48
C ASP A 134 45.69 28.44 36.07
N ARG A 135 46.13 27.33 35.52
CA ARG A 135 45.78 26.94 34.18
C ARG A 135 44.53 26.06 34.17
N PRO A 136 43.65 26.23 33.18
CA PRO A 136 42.39 25.44 33.07
C PRO A 136 42.62 23.95 32.98
N TRP A 137 43.76 23.51 32.48
CA TRP A 137 44.11 22.10 32.38
C TRP A 137 44.62 21.49 33.68
N PHE A 138 44.84 22.27 34.73
CA PHE A 138 45.37 21.75 36.00
C PHE A 138 44.25 20.96 36.73
N PRO A 139 44.44 19.64 36.95
CA PRO A 139 43.38 18.79 37.49
C PRO A 139 43.33 18.86 39.02
N HIS A 140 42.69 19.90 39.55
CA HIS A 140 42.66 20.16 41.00
C HIS A 140 42.04 18.99 41.80
N ASN A 141 40.91 18.43 41.38
CA ASN A 141 40.11 17.46 42.17
C ASN A 141 39.66 16.25 41.36
N THR A 142 40.44 15.79 40.38
CA THR A 142 40.09 14.58 39.61
C THR A 142 40.39 13.32 40.43
N ARG A 143 39.56 12.31 40.31
CA ARG A 143 39.71 10.99 40.90
C ARG A 143 40.83 10.21 40.20
N GLU A 144 41.34 9.15 40.87
CA GLU A 144 42.28 8.22 40.25
C GLU A 144 41.74 7.68 38.93
N GLY A 145 42.49 7.79 37.84
CA GLY A 145 42.12 7.35 36.50
C GLY A 145 41.11 8.22 35.75
N GLU A 146 40.68 9.34 36.35
CA GLU A 146 39.78 10.29 35.70
C GLU A 146 40.56 11.27 34.84
N ILE A 147 40.20 11.32 33.55
CA ILE A 147 40.77 12.30 32.60
C ILE A 147 39.84 13.50 32.53
N PHE A 148 40.40 14.66 32.78
CA PHE A 148 39.73 15.94 32.66
C PHE A 148 40.08 16.60 31.32
N HIS A 149 39.04 17.03 30.59
CA HIS A 149 39.21 17.79 29.36
C HIS A 149 38.81 19.26 29.58
N THR A 150 39.62 20.17 29.08
CA THR A 150 39.31 21.61 29.18
C THR A 150 38.31 22.01 28.11
N LEU A 151 37.61 23.12 28.37
CA LEU A 151 37.03 23.92 27.29
C LEU A 151 38.18 24.58 26.51
N ALA A 152 37.83 25.15 25.34
CA ALA A 152 38.80 25.97 24.61
C ALA A 152 39.26 27.16 25.49
N TYR A 153 40.54 27.27 25.74
CA TYR A 153 41.12 28.31 26.60
C TYR A 153 42.23 29.09 25.89
N ASN A 154 42.44 30.35 26.29
CA ASN A 154 43.49 31.20 25.75
C ASN A 154 44.86 30.78 26.30
N VAL A 155 45.84 30.62 25.41
CA VAL A 155 47.23 30.45 25.80
C VAL A 155 47.77 31.80 26.26
N LEU A 156 48.44 31.83 27.43
CA LEU A 156 49.07 33.02 27.92
C LEU A 156 50.54 33.06 27.47
N ASP A 157 51.03 34.25 27.12
CA ASP A 157 52.45 34.48 26.83
C ASP A 157 53.33 34.45 28.10
N ALA A 158 54.60 34.67 27.94
CA ALA A 158 55.57 34.71 29.10
C ALA A 158 55.24 35.78 30.11
N GLU A 159 54.52 36.81 29.72
CA GLU A 159 54.21 37.98 30.58
C GLU A 159 52.83 37.78 31.25
N GLY A 160 52.08 36.75 30.88
CA GLY A 160 50.77 36.43 31.42
C GLY A 160 49.62 37.07 30.62
N ASN A 161 49.89 37.65 29.45
CA ASN A 161 48.86 38.18 28.57
C ASN A 161 48.32 37.08 27.63
N GLU A 162 47.08 37.24 27.19
CA GLU A 162 46.51 36.32 26.20
C GLU A 162 47.25 36.41 24.85
N SER A 163 47.80 35.30 24.39
CA SER A 163 48.54 35.22 23.11
C SER A 163 47.65 35.30 21.88
N GLY A 164 46.32 35.25 22.06
CA GLY A 164 45.36 35.11 20.99
C GLY A 164 45.27 33.69 20.40
N GLU A 165 46.10 32.76 20.87
CA GLU A 165 46.02 31.33 20.54
C GLU A 165 45.15 30.64 21.57
N LYS A 166 44.22 29.79 21.09
CA LYS A 166 43.41 28.95 21.96
C LYS A 166 43.78 27.47 21.80
N ARG A 167 43.67 26.73 22.89
CA ARG A 167 43.94 25.29 22.96
C ARG A 167 42.86 24.54 23.73
N VAL A 168 42.86 23.23 23.57
CA VAL A 168 42.12 22.28 24.38
C VAL A 168 43.13 21.31 24.96
N ALA A 169 43.02 21.00 26.23
CA ALA A 169 43.93 20.06 26.88
C ALA A 169 43.15 18.92 27.55
N ALA A 170 43.79 17.77 27.62
CA ALA A 170 43.41 16.66 28.47
C ALA A 170 44.42 16.53 29.62
N ALA A 171 43.96 16.27 30.85
CA ALA A 171 44.85 16.18 32.01
C ALA A 171 44.37 15.10 33.00
N MET A 172 45.30 14.48 33.69
CA MET A 172 45.06 13.46 34.70
C MET A 172 46.03 13.60 35.87
N ASN A 173 45.50 13.32 37.08
CA ASN A 173 46.35 13.15 38.27
C ASN A 173 47.01 11.77 38.24
N LEU A 174 48.28 11.72 38.63
CA LEU A 174 49.07 10.50 38.77
C LEU A 174 49.13 10.07 40.24
N PHE A 175 48.92 8.79 40.49
CA PHE A 175 48.92 8.23 41.84
C PHE A 175 49.93 7.08 41.92
N ASP A 176 50.59 6.98 43.08
CA ASP A 176 51.45 5.84 43.42
C ASP A 176 50.64 4.58 43.79
N ILE A 177 51.37 3.49 44.09
CA ILE A 177 50.78 2.22 44.51
C ILE A 177 50.00 2.32 45.84
N ASN A 178 50.30 3.34 46.64
CA ASN A 178 49.63 3.60 47.94
C ASN A 178 48.45 4.58 47.76
N ARG A 179 48.12 4.94 46.53
CA ARG A 179 47.10 5.95 46.16
C ARG A 179 47.40 7.38 46.62
N ASN A 180 48.66 7.68 46.86
CA ASN A 180 49.03 9.07 47.06
C ASN A 180 49.20 9.77 45.70
N LYS A 181 48.71 11.00 45.60
CA LYS A 181 48.95 11.82 44.42
C LYS A 181 50.44 12.20 44.35
N ILE A 182 51.10 11.76 43.29
CA ILE A 182 52.55 12.06 43.05
C ILE A 182 52.76 13.17 42.04
N GLY A 183 51.71 13.53 41.29
CA GLY A 183 51.78 14.59 40.31
C GLY A 183 50.61 14.61 39.36
N SER A 184 50.78 15.26 38.23
CA SER A 184 49.78 15.37 37.17
C SER A 184 50.47 15.42 35.81
N VAL A 185 49.76 14.98 34.79
CA VAL A 185 50.15 15.11 33.39
C VAL A 185 49.00 15.74 32.60
N ALA A 186 49.35 16.69 31.74
CA ALA A 186 48.40 17.27 30.80
C ALA A 186 49.01 17.29 29.39
N PHE A 187 48.18 17.12 28.40
CA PHE A 187 48.54 17.25 26.98
C PHE A 187 47.65 18.30 26.32
N ASP A 188 48.28 19.26 25.62
CA ASP A 188 47.54 20.08 24.66
C ASP A 188 47.25 19.26 23.41
N LEU A 189 46.01 19.21 23.03
CA LEU A 189 45.52 18.41 21.89
C LEU A 189 45.72 19.18 20.58
N ASP A 190 46.19 18.50 19.54
CA ASP A 190 46.23 19.06 18.19
C ASP A 190 44.87 18.93 17.51
N MET A 191 44.01 19.90 17.78
CA MET A 191 42.66 19.94 17.22
C MET A 191 42.66 20.06 15.69
N ALA A 192 43.75 20.62 15.10
CA ALA A 192 43.87 20.70 13.65
C ALA A 192 44.09 19.32 13.02
N SER A 193 45.05 18.54 13.58
CA SER A 193 45.30 17.16 13.14
C SER A 193 44.08 16.24 13.35
N ILE A 194 43.41 16.36 14.51
CA ILE A 194 42.19 15.62 14.77
C ILE A 194 41.07 16.01 13.77
N SER A 195 40.96 17.29 13.39
CA SER A 195 39.98 17.76 12.42
C SER A 195 40.17 17.20 11.00
N LEU A 196 41.42 16.82 10.64
CA LEU A 196 41.66 16.17 9.34
C LEU A 196 40.89 14.83 9.22
N GLY A 197 40.68 14.15 10.33
CA GLY A 197 39.88 12.93 10.37
C GLY A 197 38.43 13.15 10.00
N LEU A 198 37.87 14.35 10.23
CA LEU A 198 36.50 14.66 9.84
C LEU A 198 36.29 14.71 8.33
N LYS A 199 37.33 15.07 7.55
CA LYS A 199 37.27 15.11 6.08
C LYS A 199 37.02 13.74 5.44
N ASN A 200 37.40 12.68 6.14
CA ASN A 200 37.22 11.32 5.65
C ASN A 200 35.81 10.74 5.95
N ILE A 201 34.99 11.49 6.68
CA ILE A 201 33.64 11.08 7.01
C ILE A 201 32.74 11.37 5.82
N GLN A 202 32.20 10.31 5.22
CA GLN A 202 31.19 10.45 4.18
C GLN A 202 29.90 10.97 4.80
N SER A 203 29.65 12.25 4.59
CA SER A 203 28.41 12.90 5.01
C SER A 203 27.44 13.00 3.85
N PRO A 204 26.14 12.74 4.05
CA PRO A 204 25.15 12.89 3.01
C PRO A 204 24.94 14.37 2.65
N TYR A 205 24.52 14.62 1.43
CA TYR A 205 24.02 15.92 0.98
C TYR A 205 25.01 17.10 1.07
N ASN A 206 26.31 16.87 0.79
CA ASN A 206 27.36 17.90 0.91
C ASN A 206 27.41 18.60 2.27
N SER A 207 26.94 17.95 3.32
CA SER A 207 27.04 18.43 4.68
C SER A 207 28.38 17.96 5.29
N SER A 208 29.02 18.78 6.12
CA SER A 208 30.23 18.41 6.83
C SER A 208 30.00 18.45 8.34
N PRO A 209 30.37 17.38 9.07
CA PRO A 209 30.29 17.41 10.53
C PRO A 209 31.35 18.35 11.11
N PHE A 210 31.01 19.01 12.19
CA PHE A 210 31.92 19.75 13.02
C PHE A 210 31.59 19.54 14.49
N VAL A 211 32.52 19.87 15.38
CA VAL A 211 32.35 19.66 16.82
C VAL A 211 32.57 20.94 17.55
N VAL A 212 31.72 21.22 18.52
CA VAL A 212 31.83 22.37 19.40
C VAL A 212 31.94 21.93 20.86
N ASP A 213 32.53 22.76 21.70
CA ASP A 213 32.46 22.61 23.15
C ASP A 213 31.10 23.14 23.69
N ARG A 214 30.88 23.01 24.99
CA ARG A 214 29.64 23.49 25.64
C ARG A 214 29.46 25.02 25.60
N ASN A 215 30.49 25.80 25.21
CA ASN A 215 30.37 27.22 24.95
C ASN A 215 30.06 27.54 23.50
N GLY A 216 29.96 26.51 22.66
CA GLY A 216 29.69 26.63 21.23
C GLY A 216 30.94 26.92 20.38
N THR A 217 32.14 26.92 20.96
CA THR A 217 33.41 27.18 20.25
C THR A 217 33.72 25.97 19.34
N TYR A 218 34.08 26.21 18.08
CA TYR A 218 34.52 25.14 17.17
C TYR A 218 35.82 24.52 17.66
N ILE A 219 35.74 23.28 18.11
CA ILE A 219 36.90 22.49 18.52
C ILE A 219 37.41 21.57 17.44
N LEU A 220 36.51 21.06 16.57
CA LEU A 220 36.85 20.34 15.33
C LEU A 220 36.06 20.93 14.17
N HIS A 221 36.75 21.28 13.08
CA HIS A 221 36.13 21.84 11.89
C HIS A 221 37.02 21.62 10.66
N GLU A 222 36.45 21.35 9.50
CA GLU A 222 37.18 21.16 8.24
C GLU A 222 37.97 22.40 7.79
N ASN A 223 37.48 23.60 8.16
CA ASN A 223 38.16 24.86 7.90
C ASN A 223 39.01 25.24 9.10
N PRO A 224 40.37 25.20 9.00
CA PRO A 224 41.28 25.51 10.12
C PRO A 224 41.17 26.95 10.64
N ARG A 225 40.64 27.88 9.83
CA ARG A 225 40.49 29.29 10.24
C ARG A 225 39.43 29.49 11.30
N LYS A 226 38.47 28.58 11.38
CA LYS A 226 37.36 28.61 12.37
C LYS A 226 37.74 27.95 13.69
N LEU A 227 38.70 27.02 13.68
CA LEU A 227 39.11 26.25 14.85
C LEU A 227 39.51 27.17 15.99
N LEU A 228 38.87 26.98 17.14
CA LEU A 228 39.12 27.69 18.41
C LEU A 228 38.97 29.21 18.33
N ARG A 229 38.52 29.76 17.20
CA ARG A 229 38.38 31.21 16.94
C ARG A 229 36.93 31.65 16.82
N GLU A 230 36.09 30.84 16.18
CA GLU A 230 34.71 31.16 15.97
C GLU A 230 33.81 30.22 16.81
N SER A 231 32.56 30.59 16.98
CA SER A 231 31.56 29.82 17.70
C SER A 231 30.30 29.73 16.87
N VAL A 232 29.46 28.71 17.14
CA VAL A 232 28.11 28.65 16.62
C VAL A 232 27.25 29.78 17.19
N PRO A 233 26.11 30.11 16.57
CA PRO A 233 25.18 31.09 17.11
C PRO A 233 24.78 30.75 18.55
N THR A 234 24.92 31.74 19.46
CA THR A 234 24.69 31.54 20.91
C THR A 234 23.28 31.04 21.23
N HIS A 235 22.27 31.40 20.41
CA HIS A 235 20.90 30.96 20.58
C HIS A 235 20.67 29.47 20.22
N TRP A 236 21.70 28.77 19.68
CA TRP A 236 21.64 27.32 19.49
C TRP A 236 21.89 26.57 20.79
N MET A 237 22.77 27.09 21.66
CA MET A 237 23.21 26.39 22.86
C MET A 237 22.08 25.89 23.77
N PRO A 238 21.02 26.67 24.05
CA PRO A 238 19.91 26.22 24.85
C PRO A 238 19.05 25.12 24.18
N LYS A 239 19.24 24.89 22.87
CA LYS A 239 18.50 23.86 22.12
C LYS A 239 19.15 22.47 22.19
N PHE A 240 20.38 22.38 22.70
CA PHE A 240 21.10 21.11 22.88
C PHE A 240 20.82 20.54 24.28
N HIS A 241 19.71 19.87 24.47
CA HIS A 241 19.27 19.34 25.78
C HIS A 241 19.20 17.81 25.83
N ASP A 242 19.04 17.14 24.69
CA ASP A 242 19.01 15.67 24.58
C ASP A 242 20.37 15.14 24.10
N VAL A 243 20.59 13.83 24.31
CA VAL A 243 21.82 13.15 23.83
C VAL A 243 22.01 13.30 22.32
N SER A 244 20.90 13.35 21.57
CA SER A 244 20.89 13.64 20.14
C SER A 244 19.55 14.21 19.73
N GLY A 245 19.55 15.10 18.75
CA GLY A 245 18.33 15.73 18.30
C GLY A 245 18.52 16.52 17.01
N PHE A 246 17.47 17.23 16.65
CA PHE A 246 17.51 18.20 15.57
C PHE A 246 16.55 19.36 15.85
N PHE A 247 16.85 20.50 15.25
CA PHE A 247 15.96 21.65 15.21
C PHE A 247 16.17 22.43 13.91
N TYR A 248 15.19 23.22 13.55
CA TYR A 248 15.33 24.20 12.48
C TYR A 248 15.60 25.58 13.10
N ASP A 249 16.56 26.27 12.53
CA ASP A 249 16.92 27.63 12.95
C ASP A 249 16.49 28.64 11.89
N ASP A 250 15.47 29.43 12.23
CA ASP A 250 14.88 30.42 11.31
C ASP A 250 15.84 31.58 10.98
N VAL A 251 16.80 31.87 11.88
CA VAL A 251 17.73 33.01 11.72
C VAL A 251 18.81 32.70 10.68
N THR A 252 19.36 31.49 10.72
CA THR A 252 20.39 31.04 9.78
C THR A 252 19.84 30.22 8.62
N GLU A 253 18.53 29.94 8.63
CA GLU A 253 17.86 29.05 7.70
C GLU A 253 18.52 27.65 7.61
N MET A 254 18.98 27.13 8.75
CA MET A 254 19.67 25.85 8.82
C MET A 254 18.83 24.77 9.52
N HIS A 255 18.82 23.59 8.97
CA HIS A 255 18.45 22.36 9.68
C HIS A 255 19.68 21.88 10.46
N VAL A 256 19.60 21.87 11.76
CA VAL A 256 20.71 21.54 12.67
C VAL A 256 20.47 20.19 13.30
N HIS A 257 21.37 19.25 13.07
CA HIS A 257 21.37 17.91 13.68
C HIS A 257 22.56 17.78 14.60
N TYR A 258 22.37 17.19 15.78
CA TYR A 258 23.41 17.08 16.75
C TYR A 258 23.44 15.76 17.52
N SER A 259 24.62 15.45 18.04
CA SER A 259 24.85 14.35 18.98
C SER A 259 25.89 14.79 20.02
N ILE A 260 25.57 14.57 21.30
CA ILE A 260 26.44 15.00 22.44
C ILE A 260 27.26 13.79 22.89
N ASN A 261 28.58 14.02 23.03
CA ASN A 261 29.45 13.12 23.78
C ASN A 261 29.49 13.60 25.25
N PRO A 262 29.18 12.74 26.23
CA PRO A 262 29.03 13.21 27.62
C PRO A 262 30.33 13.52 28.32
N ASN A 263 31.48 12.96 27.91
CA ASN A 263 32.78 13.23 28.49
C ASN A 263 33.90 13.04 27.44
N PRO A 264 34.57 14.10 27.01
CA PRO A 264 34.24 15.52 27.26
C PRO A 264 32.86 15.87 26.64
N GLU A 265 32.22 16.90 27.20
CA GLU A 265 30.93 17.40 26.71
C GLU A 265 31.13 18.14 25.38
N TRP A 266 31.30 17.35 24.33
CA TRP A 266 31.48 17.80 22.97
C TRP A 266 30.22 17.51 22.15
N ILE A 267 29.81 18.51 21.37
CA ILE A 267 28.59 18.45 20.56
C ILE A 267 28.99 18.32 19.09
N THR A 268 28.76 17.17 18.51
CA THR A 268 28.88 16.98 17.06
C THR A 268 27.66 17.56 16.39
N ILE A 269 27.87 18.42 15.42
CA ILE A 269 26.81 19.12 14.69
C ILE A 269 26.97 18.87 13.20
N ILE A 270 25.85 18.65 12.51
CA ILE A 270 25.75 18.65 11.05
C ILE A 270 24.66 19.63 10.67
N THR A 271 24.94 20.51 9.74
CA THR A 271 23.98 21.51 9.26
C THR A 271 23.68 21.30 7.79
N LEU A 272 22.43 21.57 7.42
CA LEU A 272 22.00 21.61 6.03
C LEU A 272 21.15 22.85 5.81
N HIS A 273 21.52 23.69 4.81
CA HIS A 273 20.75 24.88 4.47
C HIS A 273 19.37 24.50 3.95
N ASN A 274 18.35 25.29 4.29
CA ASN A 274 16.95 25.02 3.96
C ASN A 274 16.70 24.89 2.46
N ASP A 275 17.37 25.68 1.63
CA ASP A 275 17.24 25.59 0.17
C ASP A 275 17.76 24.25 -0.36
N GLU A 276 18.87 23.76 0.21
CA GLU A 276 19.39 22.45 -0.16
C GLU A 276 18.50 21.32 0.34
N PHE A 277 18.00 21.44 1.56
CA PHE A 277 17.00 20.51 2.11
C PHE A 277 15.77 20.43 1.21
N LYS A 278 15.19 21.58 0.84
CA LYS A 278 14.06 21.64 -0.10
C LYS A 278 14.40 21.04 -1.47
N ARG A 279 15.61 21.32 -1.99
CA ARG A 279 16.07 20.77 -3.27
C ARG A 279 16.13 19.25 -3.26
N ILE A 280 16.67 18.65 -2.18
CA ILE A 280 16.76 17.20 -2.01
C ILE A 280 15.37 16.58 -1.94
N VAL A 281 14.50 17.11 -1.09
CA VAL A 281 13.11 16.64 -0.96
C VAL A 281 12.36 16.77 -2.27
N ASN A 282 12.44 17.93 -2.93
CA ASN A 282 11.72 18.18 -4.17
C ASN A 282 12.27 17.38 -5.36
N SER A 283 13.59 17.14 -5.45
CA SER A 283 14.18 16.33 -6.52
C SER A 283 13.63 14.91 -6.53
N SER A 284 13.45 14.33 -5.35
CA SER A 284 12.83 13.02 -5.20
C SER A 284 11.33 13.02 -5.55
N LEU A 285 10.63 14.12 -5.24
CA LEU A 285 9.21 14.29 -5.58
C LEU A 285 8.99 14.59 -7.06
N ASN A 286 9.93 15.20 -7.77
CA ASN A 286 9.83 15.46 -9.20
C ASN A 286 9.65 14.18 -10.02
N ALA A 287 10.27 13.08 -9.63
CA ALA A 287 10.07 11.78 -10.26
C ALA A 287 8.60 11.30 -10.13
N LEU A 288 7.98 11.50 -8.97
CA LEU A 288 6.57 11.16 -8.73
C LEU A 288 5.63 12.04 -9.56
N ILE A 289 5.93 13.34 -9.66
CA ILE A 289 5.17 14.28 -10.51
C ILE A 289 5.25 13.83 -11.97
N PHE A 290 6.44 13.44 -12.44
CA PHE A 290 6.61 12.94 -13.81
C PHE A 290 5.81 11.66 -14.07
N ILE A 291 5.79 10.72 -13.13
CA ILE A 291 4.98 9.50 -13.19
C ILE A 291 3.48 9.87 -13.22
N ALA A 292 3.03 10.78 -12.36
CA ALA A 292 1.64 11.22 -12.32
C ALA A 292 1.20 11.88 -13.64
N ILE A 293 2.05 12.72 -14.24
CA ILE A 293 1.79 13.33 -15.56
C ILE A 293 1.73 12.25 -16.66
N SER A 294 2.64 11.28 -16.65
CA SER A 294 2.65 10.18 -17.61
C SER A 294 1.37 9.32 -17.51
N CYS A 295 0.94 9.02 -16.29
CA CYS A 295 -0.33 8.32 -16.04
C CYS A 295 -1.54 9.14 -16.51
N LEU A 296 -1.51 10.46 -16.32
CA LEU A 296 -2.56 11.36 -16.82
C LEU A 296 -2.65 11.33 -18.34
N ILE A 297 -1.52 11.43 -19.04
CA ILE A 297 -1.46 11.34 -20.50
C ILE A 297 -2.00 9.99 -21.00
N TYR A 298 -1.57 8.90 -20.34
CA TYR A 298 -2.08 7.56 -20.64
C TYR A 298 -3.60 7.46 -20.44
N TYR A 299 -4.11 8.00 -19.33
CA TYR A 299 -5.54 8.02 -19.04
C TYR A 299 -6.34 8.80 -20.10
N ILE A 300 -5.85 9.97 -20.51
CA ILE A 300 -6.48 10.76 -21.58
C ILE A 300 -6.50 9.99 -22.90
N GLY A 301 -5.38 9.34 -23.25
CA GLY A 301 -5.28 8.48 -24.42
C GLY A 301 -6.30 7.34 -24.41
N LEU A 302 -6.39 6.63 -23.28
CA LEU A 302 -7.36 5.55 -23.10
C LEU A 302 -8.81 6.04 -23.19
N ALA A 303 -9.10 7.20 -22.59
CA ALA A 303 -10.42 7.83 -22.66
C ALA A 303 -10.82 8.19 -24.11
N LEU A 304 -9.87 8.70 -24.89
CA LEU A 304 -10.07 8.99 -26.32
C LEU A 304 -10.33 7.71 -27.13
N ILE A 305 -9.54 6.67 -26.91
CA ILE A 305 -9.72 5.35 -27.56
C ILE A 305 -11.10 4.78 -27.20
N CYS A 306 -11.48 4.81 -25.93
CA CYS A 306 -12.80 4.33 -25.46
C CYS A 306 -13.93 5.12 -26.14
N LYS A 307 -13.80 6.44 -26.25
CA LYS A 307 -14.77 7.30 -26.92
C LYS A 307 -14.91 6.95 -28.42
N LEU A 308 -13.78 6.76 -29.11
CA LEU A 308 -13.76 6.35 -30.52
C LEU A 308 -14.35 4.94 -30.70
N TYR A 309 -14.03 4.02 -29.81
CA TYR A 309 -14.58 2.65 -29.83
C TYR A 309 -16.10 2.64 -29.65
N VAL A 310 -16.60 3.36 -28.64
CA VAL A 310 -18.05 3.49 -28.40
C VAL A 310 -18.75 4.12 -29.60
N ALA A 311 -18.17 5.18 -30.18
CA ALA A 311 -18.71 5.80 -31.39
C ALA A 311 -18.76 4.81 -32.57
N ASN A 312 -17.72 4.00 -32.76
CA ASN A 312 -17.66 2.99 -33.82
C ASN A 312 -18.67 1.84 -33.61
N VAL A 313 -18.83 1.37 -32.37
CA VAL A 313 -19.86 0.37 -32.02
C VAL A 313 -21.26 0.93 -32.29
N MET A 314 -21.52 2.18 -31.91
CA MET A 314 -22.79 2.84 -32.15
C MET A 314 -23.09 2.99 -33.63
N MET A 315 -22.09 3.35 -34.46
CA MET A 315 -22.25 3.35 -35.92
C MET A 315 -22.62 1.95 -36.45
N ARG A 316 -21.94 0.89 -36.01
CA ARG A 316 -22.24 -0.49 -36.44
C ARG A 316 -23.66 -0.93 -36.08
N ILE A 317 -24.13 -0.59 -34.87
CA ILE A 317 -25.52 -0.88 -34.45
C ILE A 317 -26.51 -0.12 -35.31
N SER A 318 -26.25 1.17 -35.61
CA SER A 318 -27.10 1.97 -36.49
C SER A 318 -27.19 1.38 -37.89
N TYR A 319 -26.09 0.95 -38.49
CA TYR A 319 -26.07 0.28 -39.80
C TYR A 319 -26.84 -1.04 -39.78
N GLY A 320 -26.75 -1.82 -38.71
CA GLY A 320 -27.48 -3.10 -38.56
C GLY A 320 -29.00 -2.92 -38.45
N LEU A 321 -29.44 -1.75 -37.97
CA LEU A 321 -30.88 -1.46 -37.81
C LEU A 321 -31.54 -0.84 -39.04
N ASP A 322 -30.78 -0.15 -39.90
CA ASP A 322 -31.32 0.63 -41.02
C ASP A 322 -31.37 -0.11 -42.37
N GLY A 323 -30.75 -1.32 -42.48
CA GLY A 323 -30.76 -2.05 -43.73
C GLY A 323 -30.42 -1.19 -44.94
N ALA A 324 -29.15 -0.81 -45.09
CA ALA A 324 -28.56 -0.22 -46.31
C ALA A 324 -29.03 1.16 -46.79
N ASP A 325 -29.78 1.95 -46.07
CA ASP A 325 -30.09 3.32 -46.47
C ASP A 325 -29.04 4.31 -45.93
N VAL A 326 -28.18 4.79 -46.87
CA VAL A 326 -26.91 5.47 -46.62
C VAL A 326 -27.06 6.96 -46.19
N ASN A 327 -28.27 7.48 -46.01
CA ASN A 327 -28.45 8.96 -45.96
C ASN A 327 -28.92 9.56 -44.64
N THR A 328 -28.89 8.83 -43.53
CA THR A 328 -29.21 9.42 -42.23
C THR A 328 -28.00 9.44 -41.31
N GLN A 329 -27.48 10.65 -41.03
CA GLN A 329 -26.45 10.91 -40.01
C GLN A 329 -26.95 10.45 -38.61
N ALA A 330 -26.75 9.17 -38.29
CA ALA A 330 -27.07 8.63 -36.98
C ALA A 330 -25.94 8.99 -36.01
N HIS A 331 -25.93 10.21 -35.53
CA HIS A 331 -24.99 10.67 -34.49
C HIS A 331 -25.65 10.79 -33.11
N ASP A 332 -26.90 10.32 -32.96
CA ASP A 332 -27.64 10.51 -31.72
C ASP A 332 -28.18 9.17 -31.17
N ILE A 333 -27.80 8.85 -29.94
CA ILE A 333 -28.31 7.70 -29.18
C ILE A 333 -29.81 7.71 -29.04
N SER A 334 -30.44 8.89 -28.96
CA SER A 334 -31.89 8.97 -28.88
C SER A 334 -32.55 8.37 -30.11
N SER A 335 -31.96 8.53 -31.30
CA SER A 335 -32.44 7.92 -32.54
C SER A 335 -32.23 6.40 -32.55
N ILE A 336 -31.09 5.92 -32.05
CA ILE A 336 -30.82 4.47 -31.94
C ILE A 336 -31.75 3.83 -30.89
N PHE A 337 -31.97 4.50 -29.75
CA PHE A 337 -32.87 4.02 -28.72
C PHE A 337 -34.32 3.97 -29.20
N THR A 338 -34.77 4.99 -29.92
CA THR A 338 -36.10 4.99 -30.53
C THR A 338 -36.25 3.91 -31.59
N LYS A 339 -35.21 3.64 -32.39
CA LYS A 339 -35.22 2.54 -33.38
C LYS A 339 -35.22 1.17 -32.73
N ILE A 340 -34.47 0.97 -31.66
CA ILE A 340 -34.48 -0.25 -30.87
C ILE A 340 -35.87 -0.43 -30.24
N GLN A 341 -36.48 0.61 -29.67
CA GLN A 341 -37.82 0.53 -29.11
C GLN A 341 -38.86 0.19 -30.17
N ASN A 342 -38.80 0.79 -31.36
CA ASN A 342 -39.72 0.51 -32.45
C ASN A 342 -39.54 -0.94 -32.97
N LYS A 343 -38.29 -1.42 -33.15
CA LYS A 343 -38.06 -2.82 -33.54
C LYS A 343 -38.45 -3.81 -32.44
N THR A 344 -38.23 -3.48 -31.18
CA THR A 344 -38.68 -4.29 -30.06
C THR A 344 -40.21 -4.33 -30.00
N ALA A 345 -40.88 -3.21 -30.30
CA ALA A 345 -42.33 -3.17 -30.41
C ALA A 345 -42.85 -4.01 -31.60
N GLU A 346 -42.19 -3.94 -32.78
CA GLU A 346 -42.50 -4.83 -33.93
C GLU A 346 -42.28 -6.32 -33.61
N PHE A 347 -41.17 -6.65 -32.92
CA PHE A 347 -40.92 -8.02 -32.44
C PHE A 347 -41.98 -8.49 -31.43
N ASN A 348 -42.33 -7.63 -30.47
CA ASN A 348 -43.39 -7.92 -29.50
C ASN A 348 -44.78 -8.08 -30.18
N ASP A 349 -45.06 -7.34 -31.24
CA ASP A 349 -46.31 -7.49 -32.03
C ASP A 349 -46.35 -8.81 -32.81
N ILE A 350 -45.22 -9.24 -33.39
CA ILE A 350 -45.08 -10.54 -34.06
C ILE A 350 -45.19 -11.68 -33.04
N GLU A 351 -44.54 -11.55 -31.89
CA GLU A 351 -44.62 -12.54 -30.78
C GLU A 351 -46.03 -12.56 -30.15
N THR A 352 -46.72 -11.41 -30.15
CA THR A 352 -48.11 -11.30 -29.67
C THR A 352 -49.12 -11.96 -30.61
N GLN A 353 -48.81 -12.07 -31.89
CA GLN A 353 -49.67 -12.74 -32.86
C GLN A 353 -49.48 -14.27 -32.91
N SER A 354 -48.37 -14.82 -32.41
CA SER A 354 -48.12 -16.26 -32.36
C SER A 354 -48.70 -16.85 -31.07
N ARG A 355 -49.77 -17.64 -31.22
CA ARG A 355 -50.44 -18.41 -30.16
C ARG A 355 -49.94 -19.85 -30.05
N THR A 356 -49.00 -20.22 -30.90
CA THR A 356 -48.46 -21.58 -30.97
C THR A 356 -46.97 -21.60 -30.73
N ASP A 357 -46.46 -22.69 -30.18
CA ASP A 357 -45.02 -22.93 -30.06
C ASP A 357 -44.50 -23.46 -31.43
N PRO A 358 -43.47 -22.82 -32.02
CA PRO A 358 -43.01 -23.17 -33.36
C PRO A 358 -42.33 -24.54 -33.45
N LEU A 359 -41.80 -25.09 -32.33
CA LEU A 359 -41.10 -26.37 -32.30
C LEU A 359 -42.12 -27.54 -32.20
N THR A 360 -43.10 -27.41 -31.32
CA THR A 360 -44.03 -28.50 -31.00
C THR A 360 -45.36 -28.40 -31.72
N GLY A 361 -45.71 -27.22 -32.25
CA GLY A 361 -47.01 -26.95 -32.88
C GLY A 361 -48.18 -26.83 -31.90
N LEU A 362 -47.94 -27.04 -30.61
CA LEU A 362 -48.93 -26.85 -29.56
C LEU A 362 -49.17 -25.37 -29.27
N TYR A 363 -50.22 -25.06 -28.53
CA TYR A 363 -50.39 -23.72 -28.00
C TYR A 363 -49.26 -23.38 -27.03
N ASN A 364 -48.88 -22.11 -26.97
CA ASN A 364 -47.87 -21.63 -26.03
C ASN A 364 -48.49 -21.19 -24.69
N ARG A 365 -47.65 -20.89 -23.72
CA ARG A 365 -48.03 -20.43 -22.37
C ARG A 365 -48.99 -19.24 -22.39
N ARG A 366 -48.82 -18.31 -23.31
CA ARG A 366 -49.70 -17.15 -23.44
C ARG A 366 -51.11 -17.54 -23.81
N LYS A 367 -51.25 -18.45 -24.75
CA LYS A 367 -52.55 -19.00 -25.14
C LYS A 367 -53.22 -19.78 -23.98
N LEU A 368 -52.46 -20.48 -23.16
CA LEU A 368 -52.95 -21.09 -21.93
C LEU A 368 -53.58 -20.06 -20.99
N GLU A 369 -52.90 -18.92 -20.74
CA GLU A 369 -53.40 -17.85 -19.86
C GLU A 369 -54.69 -17.22 -20.41
N GLU A 370 -54.75 -16.99 -21.72
CA GLU A 370 -55.97 -16.51 -22.39
C GLU A 370 -57.12 -17.49 -22.27
N ASP A 371 -56.88 -18.76 -22.56
CA ASP A 371 -57.89 -19.81 -22.54
C ASP A 371 -58.39 -20.09 -21.12
N PHE A 372 -57.49 -20.17 -20.15
CA PHE A 372 -57.84 -20.35 -18.74
C PHE A 372 -58.76 -19.24 -18.26
N THR A 373 -58.44 -17.99 -18.56
CA THR A 373 -59.29 -16.84 -18.23
C THR A 373 -60.65 -16.94 -18.88
N HIS A 374 -60.73 -17.44 -20.11
CA HIS A 374 -61.98 -17.62 -20.84
C HIS A 374 -62.82 -18.71 -20.20
N TYR A 375 -62.23 -19.88 -19.83
CA TYR A 375 -62.91 -21.00 -19.22
C TYR A 375 -63.45 -20.71 -17.82
N ILE A 376 -62.72 -19.96 -17.04
CA ILE A 376 -63.22 -19.49 -15.74
C ILE A 376 -64.48 -18.64 -15.91
N LYS A 377 -64.47 -17.69 -16.85
CA LYS A 377 -65.66 -16.85 -17.12
C LYS A 377 -66.89 -17.64 -17.53
N LYS A 378 -66.71 -18.83 -18.13
CA LYS A 378 -67.77 -19.75 -18.51
C LYS A 378 -68.17 -20.69 -17.38
N ASN A 379 -67.52 -20.59 -16.19
CA ASN A 379 -67.82 -21.48 -15.06
C ASN A 379 -67.64 -22.97 -15.36
N GLN A 380 -66.66 -23.33 -16.23
CA GLN A 380 -66.37 -24.71 -16.60
C GLN A 380 -65.52 -25.38 -15.51
N ARG A 381 -65.76 -26.67 -15.32
CA ARG A 381 -64.86 -27.47 -14.47
C ARG A 381 -63.51 -27.63 -15.18
N ILE A 382 -62.41 -27.32 -14.52
CA ILE A 382 -61.11 -27.40 -15.11
C ILE A 382 -60.23 -28.37 -14.29
N HIS A 383 -59.70 -29.42 -14.94
CA HIS A 383 -58.52 -30.11 -14.42
C HIS A 383 -57.28 -29.63 -15.19
N LEU A 384 -56.20 -29.48 -14.51
CA LEU A 384 -54.91 -29.10 -15.07
C LEU A 384 -53.89 -30.18 -14.77
N ALA A 385 -53.21 -30.63 -15.82
CA ALA A 385 -52.06 -31.51 -15.70
C ALA A 385 -50.79 -30.80 -16.14
N ILE A 386 -49.75 -30.85 -15.32
CA ILE A 386 -48.40 -30.45 -15.72
C ILE A 386 -47.58 -31.71 -15.98
N ILE A 387 -46.85 -31.69 -17.06
CA ILE A 387 -46.08 -32.81 -17.57
C ILE A 387 -44.65 -32.36 -17.80
N ASP A 388 -43.71 -33.20 -17.38
CA ASP A 388 -42.29 -32.97 -17.58
C ASP A 388 -41.62 -34.25 -18.09
N ILE A 389 -40.77 -34.11 -19.09
CA ILE A 389 -40.07 -35.23 -19.72
C ILE A 389 -38.99 -35.75 -18.80
N ASP A 390 -39.08 -37.03 -18.43
CA ASP A 390 -38.14 -37.64 -17.50
C ASP A 390 -36.69 -37.65 -18.06
N ASN A 391 -35.74 -37.15 -17.28
CA ASN A 391 -34.31 -37.13 -17.61
C ASN A 391 -33.97 -36.37 -18.92
N PHE A 392 -34.78 -35.42 -19.36
CA PHE A 392 -34.59 -34.72 -20.63
C PHE A 392 -33.22 -34.08 -20.76
N LYS A 393 -32.68 -33.51 -19.68
CA LYS A 393 -31.31 -33.00 -19.64
C LYS A 393 -30.29 -34.08 -19.98
N SER A 394 -30.40 -35.27 -19.39
CA SER A 394 -29.51 -36.41 -19.69
C SER A 394 -29.60 -36.85 -21.14
N VAL A 395 -30.78 -36.78 -21.73
CA VAL A 395 -30.99 -37.07 -23.17
C VAL A 395 -30.24 -36.04 -24.01
N ASN A 396 -30.39 -34.76 -23.71
CA ASN A 396 -29.66 -33.70 -24.41
C ASN A 396 -28.12 -33.84 -24.25
N ASP A 397 -27.67 -34.16 -23.04
CA ASP A 397 -26.25 -34.35 -22.75
C ASP A 397 -25.66 -35.58 -23.49
N THR A 398 -26.47 -36.64 -23.67
CA THR A 398 -26.01 -37.89 -24.28
C THR A 398 -26.15 -37.88 -25.80
N TYR A 399 -27.27 -37.41 -26.34
CA TYR A 399 -27.62 -37.52 -27.76
C TYR A 399 -27.61 -36.16 -28.49
N GLY A 400 -27.39 -35.09 -27.78
CA GLY A 400 -27.36 -33.72 -28.31
C GLY A 400 -28.72 -33.04 -28.45
N HIS A 401 -28.73 -31.72 -28.46
CA HIS A 401 -29.94 -30.90 -28.59
C HIS A 401 -30.83 -31.24 -29.80
N PRO A 402 -30.28 -31.63 -30.99
CA PRO A 402 -31.17 -32.02 -32.12
C PRO A 402 -32.03 -33.23 -31.83
N VAL A 403 -31.60 -34.15 -30.96
CA VAL A 403 -32.43 -35.29 -30.53
C VAL A 403 -33.47 -34.84 -29.51
N GLY A 404 -33.06 -33.94 -28.57
CA GLY A 404 -34.02 -33.30 -27.66
C GLY A 404 -35.15 -32.57 -28.40
N ASP A 405 -34.82 -31.80 -29.45
CA ASP A 405 -35.82 -31.12 -30.27
C ASP A 405 -36.79 -32.11 -30.98
N LYS A 406 -36.28 -33.24 -31.46
CA LYS A 406 -37.14 -34.31 -32.02
C LYS A 406 -38.10 -34.90 -30.97
N ILE A 407 -37.62 -35.06 -29.73
CA ILE A 407 -38.42 -35.54 -28.61
C ILE A 407 -39.54 -34.53 -28.29
N LEU A 408 -39.20 -33.25 -28.16
CA LEU A 408 -40.20 -32.21 -27.93
C LEU A 408 -41.25 -32.15 -29.03
N THR A 409 -40.79 -32.21 -30.30
CA THR A 409 -41.70 -32.27 -31.47
C THR A 409 -42.59 -33.50 -31.42
N TYR A 410 -42.06 -34.66 -31.02
CA TYR A 410 -42.85 -35.87 -30.87
C TYR A 410 -43.90 -35.76 -29.75
N ILE A 411 -43.54 -35.26 -28.59
CA ILE A 411 -44.48 -35.03 -27.48
C ILE A 411 -45.62 -34.12 -27.95
N GLY A 412 -45.28 -33.01 -28.64
CA GLY A 412 -46.25 -32.09 -29.20
C GLY A 412 -47.18 -32.75 -30.20
N SER A 413 -46.62 -33.48 -31.16
CA SER A 413 -47.43 -34.19 -32.17
C SER A 413 -48.33 -35.33 -31.59
N SER A 414 -47.76 -36.09 -30.64
CA SER A 414 -48.48 -37.11 -29.93
C SER A 414 -49.62 -36.54 -29.07
N ALA A 415 -49.38 -35.39 -28.39
CA ALA A 415 -50.45 -34.71 -27.66
C ALA A 415 -51.57 -34.25 -28.60
N THR A 416 -51.23 -33.73 -29.79
CA THR A 416 -52.21 -33.29 -30.80
C THR A 416 -53.13 -34.43 -31.29
N GLU A 417 -52.64 -35.67 -31.45
CA GLU A 417 -53.45 -36.83 -31.81
C GLU A 417 -54.51 -37.17 -30.76
N TRP A 418 -54.30 -36.75 -29.52
CA TRP A 418 -55.20 -37.02 -28.39
C TRP A 418 -56.11 -35.83 -28.05
N ILE A 419 -55.89 -34.64 -28.66
CA ILE A 419 -56.76 -33.49 -28.47
C ILE A 419 -58.13 -33.79 -29.00
N ARG A 420 -59.16 -33.68 -28.15
CA ARG A 420 -60.58 -33.83 -28.45
C ARG A 420 -61.30 -32.60 -27.88
N GLU A 421 -62.62 -32.55 -28.16
CA GLU A 421 -63.46 -31.52 -27.53
C GLU A 421 -63.32 -31.58 -25.99
N GLY A 422 -63.03 -30.45 -25.38
CA GLY A 422 -62.76 -30.35 -23.95
C GLY A 422 -61.30 -30.60 -23.50
N ILE A 423 -60.35 -30.87 -24.43
CA ILE A 423 -58.93 -31.07 -24.09
C ILE A 423 -58.10 -30.12 -24.92
N SER A 424 -57.24 -29.38 -24.23
CA SER A 424 -56.28 -28.43 -24.83
C SER A 424 -54.87 -28.66 -24.30
N ALA A 425 -53.88 -28.67 -25.19
CA ALA A 425 -52.48 -28.91 -24.85
C ALA A 425 -51.62 -27.69 -25.15
N TYR A 426 -50.70 -27.41 -24.25
CA TYR A 426 -49.83 -26.23 -24.28
C TYR A 426 -48.41 -26.64 -23.99
N ARG A 427 -47.43 -25.99 -24.65
CA ARG A 427 -46.06 -26.01 -24.20
C ARG A 427 -45.87 -24.88 -23.18
N TYR A 428 -45.64 -25.24 -21.93
CA TYR A 428 -45.53 -24.28 -20.83
C TYR A 428 -44.14 -23.63 -20.78
N GLY A 429 -43.09 -24.42 -21.01
CA GLY A 429 -41.71 -23.94 -21.08
C GLY A 429 -40.73 -25.10 -21.24
N GLY A 430 -39.57 -24.89 -21.88
CA GLY A 430 -38.54 -25.92 -22.00
C GLY A 430 -39.05 -27.30 -22.37
N GLU A 431 -39.04 -28.22 -21.41
CA GLU A 431 -39.49 -29.62 -21.48
C GLU A 431 -40.83 -29.85 -20.78
N GLU A 432 -41.53 -28.74 -20.38
CA GLU A 432 -42.78 -28.79 -19.63
C GLU A 432 -43.98 -28.53 -20.53
N PHE A 433 -45.02 -29.32 -20.33
CA PHE A 433 -46.27 -29.22 -21.05
C PHE A 433 -47.44 -29.14 -20.07
N VAL A 434 -48.48 -28.44 -20.45
CA VAL A 434 -49.72 -28.34 -19.68
C VAL A 434 -50.88 -28.86 -20.52
N ILE A 435 -51.74 -29.68 -19.92
CA ILE A 435 -53.02 -30.10 -20.50
C ILE A 435 -54.15 -29.54 -19.64
N LEU A 436 -55.12 -28.90 -20.28
CA LEU A 436 -56.39 -28.55 -19.66
C LEU A 436 -57.47 -29.53 -20.08
N PHE A 437 -58.20 -30.05 -19.11
CA PHE A 437 -59.38 -30.84 -19.29
C PHE A 437 -60.57 -30.03 -18.81
N LEU A 438 -61.57 -29.87 -19.71
CA LEU A 438 -62.74 -29.04 -19.45
C LEU A 438 -63.97 -29.98 -19.34
N ASP A 439 -64.76 -29.80 -18.27
CA ASP A 439 -65.96 -30.52 -17.99
C ASP A 439 -65.79 -32.05 -17.95
N MET A 440 -64.57 -32.52 -17.68
CA MET A 440 -64.23 -33.94 -17.44
C MET A 440 -64.13 -34.23 -15.96
N ASP A 441 -64.34 -35.49 -15.56
CA ASP A 441 -64.01 -35.88 -14.17
C ASP A 441 -62.57 -36.32 -14.04
N GLU A 442 -62.09 -36.40 -12.78
CA GLU A 442 -60.71 -36.76 -12.47
C GLU A 442 -60.33 -38.13 -13.04
N THR A 443 -61.23 -39.11 -12.99
CA THR A 443 -60.98 -40.47 -13.47
C THR A 443 -60.71 -40.45 -14.96
N GLN A 444 -61.52 -39.73 -15.72
CA GLN A 444 -61.37 -39.58 -17.17
C GLN A 444 -60.07 -38.90 -17.55
N ALA A 445 -59.73 -37.81 -16.84
CA ALA A 445 -58.45 -37.09 -17.06
C ALA A 445 -57.23 -37.97 -16.71
N LEU A 446 -57.33 -38.72 -15.61
CA LEU A 446 -56.29 -39.64 -15.18
C LEU A 446 -56.09 -40.80 -16.17
N GLU A 447 -57.18 -41.38 -16.64
CA GLU A 447 -57.13 -42.45 -17.63
C GLU A 447 -56.52 -41.99 -18.96
N TYR A 448 -56.90 -40.79 -19.43
CA TYR A 448 -56.33 -40.15 -20.60
C TYR A 448 -54.83 -39.97 -20.49
N LEU A 449 -54.34 -39.38 -19.37
CA LEU A 449 -52.95 -39.16 -19.13
C LEU A 449 -52.12 -40.44 -19.04
N ASN A 450 -52.68 -41.50 -18.43
CA ASN A 450 -52.02 -42.80 -18.35
C ASN A 450 -51.94 -43.51 -19.72
N GLN A 451 -52.97 -43.46 -20.55
CA GLN A 451 -52.91 -43.98 -21.88
C GLN A 451 -51.87 -43.26 -22.74
N TRP A 452 -51.82 -41.91 -22.66
CA TRP A 452 -50.82 -41.14 -23.40
C TRP A 452 -49.43 -41.42 -22.90
N ARG A 453 -49.19 -41.44 -21.58
CA ARG A 453 -47.91 -41.78 -20.95
C ARG A 453 -47.41 -43.15 -21.42
N GLN A 454 -48.32 -44.19 -21.45
CA GLN A 454 -47.95 -45.49 -21.91
C GLN A 454 -47.58 -45.51 -23.40
N LYS A 455 -48.30 -44.83 -24.26
CA LYS A 455 -47.98 -44.69 -25.68
C LYS A 455 -46.59 -44.02 -25.88
N VAL A 456 -46.31 -43.02 -25.11
CA VAL A 456 -45.00 -42.35 -25.18
C VAL A 456 -43.87 -43.29 -24.73
N SER A 457 -44.08 -44.08 -23.68
CA SER A 457 -43.07 -45.02 -23.18
C SER A 457 -42.81 -46.22 -24.04
N GLU A 458 -43.78 -46.60 -24.86
CA GLU A 458 -43.72 -47.74 -25.80
C GLU A 458 -43.09 -47.38 -27.15
N ARG A 459 -42.76 -46.09 -27.35
CA ARG A 459 -42.16 -45.64 -28.62
C ARG A 459 -40.77 -46.15 -28.78
N GLU A 460 -40.47 -46.81 -29.88
CA GLU A 460 -39.09 -47.12 -30.28
C GLU A 460 -38.43 -45.92 -30.97
N TRP A 461 -37.22 -45.60 -30.51
CA TRP A 461 -36.38 -44.56 -31.05
C TRP A 461 -35.28 -45.15 -31.92
N ARG A 462 -34.77 -44.35 -32.87
CA ARG A 462 -33.62 -44.76 -33.68
C ARG A 462 -32.30 -44.75 -32.92
N GLU A 463 -32.24 -43.94 -31.91
CA GLU A 463 -31.12 -43.77 -30.99
C GLU A 463 -31.07 -45.01 -30.08
N ALA A 464 -29.90 -45.67 -30.01
CA ALA A 464 -29.75 -46.89 -29.21
C ALA A 464 -30.01 -46.59 -27.72
N ASP A 465 -30.73 -47.47 -27.05
CA ASP A 465 -31.02 -47.41 -25.62
C ASP A 465 -31.84 -46.18 -25.15
N LEU A 466 -32.40 -45.39 -26.09
CA LEU A 466 -33.23 -44.25 -25.72
C LEU A 466 -34.67 -44.73 -25.38
N VAL A 467 -34.98 -44.60 -24.09
CA VAL A 467 -36.33 -44.80 -23.56
C VAL A 467 -36.89 -43.47 -23.10
N LEU A 468 -38.00 -43.03 -23.69
CA LEU A 468 -38.66 -41.78 -23.33
C LEU A 468 -39.85 -42.04 -22.41
N THR A 469 -39.83 -41.38 -21.27
CA THR A 469 -40.98 -41.34 -20.35
C THR A 469 -41.26 -39.92 -19.91
N PHE A 470 -42.41 -39.68 -19.36
CA PHE A 470 -42.71 -38.44 -18.68
C PHE A 470 -43.42 -38.68 -17.34
N SER A 471 -43.26 -37.77 -16.45
CA SER A 471 -43.99 -37.67 -15.20
C SER A 471 -45.06 -36.58 -15.27
N CYS A 472 -46.16 -36.75 -14.55
CA CYS A 472 -47.30 -35.85 -14.63
C CYS A 472 -47.93 -35.64 -13.25
N GLY A 473 -48.24 -34.37 -12.94
CA GLY A 473 -49.07 -33.99 -11.80
C GLY A 473 -50.45 -33.50 -12.30
N LEU A 474 -51.54 -34.06 -11.78
CA LEU A 474 -52.91 -33.68 -12.11
C LEU A 474 -53.58 -33.01 -10.91
N THR A 475 -54.30 -31.93 -11.13
CA THR A 475 -55.11 -31.26 -10.10
C THR A 475 -56.41 -30.75 -10.64
N CYS A 476 -57.40 -30.61 -9.76
CA CYS A 476 -58.72 -30.04 -10.10
C CYS A 476 -58.79 -28.61 -9.56
N ARG A 477 -59.30 -27.69 -10.38
CA ARG A 477 -59.56 -26.32 -9.96
C ARG A 477 -60.83 -26.26 -9.09
N ILE A 478 -60.70 -25.61 -7.91
CA ILE A 478 -61.86 -25.24 -7.08
C ILE A 478 -62.15 -23.75 -7.32
N ASP A 479 -61.28 -22.86 -6.93
CA ASP A 479 -61.41 -21.42 -7.11
C ASP A 479 -60.08 -20.71 -7.42
N GLU A 480 -59.00 -21.50 -7.56
CA GLU A 480 -57.65 -20.99 -7.77
C GLU A 480 -57.52 -20.23 -9.09
N ASP A 481 -56.59 -19.29 -9.13
CA ASP A 481 -56.05 -18.73 -10.36
C ASP A 481 -55.10 -19.74 -11.07
N LEU A 482 -54.66 -19.42 -12.27
CA LEU A 482 -53.78 -20.32 -13.05
C LEU A 482 -52.48 -20.61 -12.33
N HIS A 483 -51.88 -19.62 -11.65
CA HIS A 483 -50.59 -19.77 -10.98
C HIS A 483 -50.69 -20.76 -9.81
N ALA A 484 -51.65 -20.56 -8.93
CA ALA A 484 -51.89 -21.45 -7.80
C ALA A 484 -52.28 -22.87 -8.26
N LEU A 485 -53.04 -22.99 -9.36
CA LEU A 485 -53.43 -24.29 -9.92
C LEU A 485 -52.22 -25.04 -10.51
N VAL A 486 -51.32 -24.33 -11.20
CA VAL A 486 -50.05 -24.89 -11.70
C VAL A 486 -49.17 -25.32 -10.54
N GLU A 487 -49.06 -24.52 -9.47
CA GLU A 487 -48.28 -24.87 -8.29
C GLU A 487 -48.78 -26.17 -7.62
N LYS A 488 -50.10 -26.35 -7.48
CA LYS A 488 -50.70 -27.61 -6.99
C LYS A 488 -50.35 -28.81 -7.90
N ALA A 489 -50.39 -28.61 -9.19
CA ALA A 489 -50.03 -29.67 -10.15
C ALA A 489 -48.52 -29.97 -10.09
N ASP A 490 -47.68 -28.98 -9.88
CA ASP A 490 -46.22 -29.14 -9.78
C ASP A 490 -45.83 -29.94 -8.52
N ILE A 491 -46.51 -29.73 -7.39
CA ILE A 491 -46.34 -30.57 -6.20
C ILE A 491 -46.58 -32.06 -6.54
N ALA A 492 -47.68 -32.37 -7.23
CA ALA A 492 -47.97 -33.73 -7.63
C ALA A 492 -46.97 -34.28 -8.67
N LEU A 493 -46.48 -33.43 -9.58
CA LEU A 493 -45.42 -33.78 -10.52
C LEU A 493 -44.12 -34.13 -9.78
N TYR A 494 -43.76 -33.33 -8.79
CA TYR A 494 -42.59 -33.61 -7.96
C TYR A 494 -42.73 -34.97 -7.25
N GLU A 495 -43.88 -35.26 -6.66
CA GLU A 495 -44.16 -36.58 -6.06
C GLU A 495 -44.05 -37.72 -7.11
N ALA A 496 -44.54 -37.50 -8.34
CA ALA A 496 -44.40 -38.46 -9.43
C ALA A 496 -42.94 -38.77 -9.77
N LYS A 497 -42.09 -37.72 -9.79
CA LYS A 497 -40.64 -37.85 -10.01
C LYS A 497 -39.96 -38.59 -8.85
N GLN A 498 -40.33 -38.30 -7.61
CA GLN A 498 -39.75 -38.95 -6.41
C GLN A 498 -40.20 -40.42 -6.30
N ALA A 499 -41.42 -40.74 -6.67
CA ALA A 499 -41.96 -42.10 -6.61
C ALA A 499 -41.39 -43.06 -7.69
N GLY A 500 -40.39 -42.58 -8.49
CA GLY A 500 -39.71 -43.40 -9.50
C GLY A 500 -40.08 -43.07 -10.94
N LYS A 501 -40.64 -41.87 -11.18
CA LYS A 501 -40.95 -41.34 -12.53
C LYS A 501 -41.97 -42.15 -13.31
N ASN A 502 -42.17 -41.82 -14.59
CA ASN A 502 -43.07 -42.51 -15.51
C ASN A 502 -44.45 -42.80 -14.90
N ARG A 503 -45.11 -41.81 -14.33
CA ARG A 503 -46.41 -41.93 -13.69
C ARG A 503 -47.18 -40.64 -13.63
N VAL A 504 -48.46 -40.75 -13.38
CA VAL A 504 -49.37 -39.64 -13.08
C VAL A 504 -49.73 -39.69 -11.61
N ILE A 505 -49.57 -38.59 -10.90
CA ILE A 505 -50.04 -38.44 -9.52
C ILE A 505 -51.09 -37.32 -9.48
N VAL A 506 -52.16 -37.56 -8.73
CA VAL A 506 -53.20 -36.55 -8.49
C VAL A 506 -52.91 -35.82 -7.20
N HIS A 507 -52.88 -34.50 -7.27
CA HIS A 507 -52.77 -33.68 -6.08
C HIS A 507 -53.98 -33.88 -5.18
N ARG A 508 -53.75 -34.29 -3.94
CA ARG A 508 -54.79 -34.45 -2.93
C ARG A 508 -54.51 -33.48 -1.80
N GLU A 509 -55.47 -32.60 -1.53
CA GLU A 509 -55.39 -31.82 -0.30
C GLU A 509 -55.63 -32.79 0.87
N PHE A 510 -54.64 -32.88 1.76
CA PHE A 510 -54.86 -33.54 3.03
C PHE A 510 -55.84 -32.69 3.84
N PRO A 511 -57.01 -33.25 4.26
CA PRO A 511 -57.87 -32.52 5.17
C PRO A 511 -57.07 -32.24 6.45
N HIS A 512 -56.98 -30.96 6.82
CA HIS A 512 -56.41 -30.52 8.09
C HIS A 512 -57.26 -30.98 9.28
#